data_8eefd12cc288ddc0ab263532f942c67e
#
_entry.id   8eefd12cc288ddc0ab263532f942c67e
#
_cell.length_a   1.000
_cell.length_b   1.000
_cell.length_c   1.000
_cell.angle_alpha   90.00
_cell.angle_beta   90.00
_cell.angle_gamma   90.00
#
_symmetry.space_group_name_H-M   'P 1'
#
loop_
_entity.id
_entity.type
_entity.pdbx_description
1 polymer ?
#
loop_
_entity_poly.entity_id
_entity_poly.type
_entity_poly.pdbx_seq_one_letter_code
_entity_poly.pdbx_strand_id
1 'polypeptide(L)'
;MPETKAKTSGKPSHWAGVSDDRLIDLDLEIDNPQVLEGLVTQVPANYADAHVEFKYDLRGMDVPEFACVHGSHKHKAGFVMNVDGARFMVGWICAKTIYDEDFDKYTADFEAAIGRRDALRRVREMRSSIAQFADWLDRISSSNVLQAFSTVSDRLRDHMPWVFETLQRANGARIEGAPMPKHLCLPPADVRAEFDRLMNATAAVTMSLTGDAQRVAASIGLIRTEIDGLIRRAELILAKLSDLELFFQPVTLHAICQHAEKAVPRRKRHFAGLMKLSTRDVFVEMPKDFVVPSAQPLEALRAAAAGIVPVSTPLGPTMVSVFGKPYAVSTRQKSKSVWVATGYYEGTRHSAEDRTEGAAVKQWQIWAEYRDR
;
A
#
# COMPACT_ATOMS: atom_id res chain seq x y z
N MET A 1 15.89 -15.59 -54.75
CA MET A 1 17.03 -16.10 -53.96
C MET A 1 16.46 -16.72 -52.72
N PRO A 2 16.74 -17.97 -52.36
CA PRO A 2 16.22 -18.54 -51.10
C PRO A 2 16.96 -17.95 -49.94
N GLU A 3 16.25 -17.22 -49.09
CA GLU A 3 16.74 -16.75 -47.81
C GLU A 3 17.07 -17.93 -46.92
N THR A 4 18.34 -18.09 -46.62
CA THR A 4 18.85 -19.08 -45.70
C THR A 4 18.38 -18.66 -44.28
N LYS A 5 17.30 -19.28 -43.80
CA LYS A 5 16.91 -19.15 -42.37
C LYS A 5 18.09 -19.57 -41.49
N ALA A 6 18.67 -18.61 -40.78
CA ALA A 6 19.71 -18.88 -39.80
C ALA A 6 19.13 -19.77 -38.71
N LYS A 7 19.62 -21.03 -38.61
CA LYS A 7 19.33 -21.88 -37.46
C LYS A 7 19.93 -21.24 -36.21
N THR A 8 19.10 -20.64 -35.41
CA THR A 8 19.49 -20.14 -34.07
C THR A 8 19.77 -21.34 -33.17
N SER A 9 21.04 -21.65 -33.00
CA SER A 9 21.52 -22.54 -31.93
C SER A 9 21.16 -21.88 -30.60
N GLY A 10 20.57 -22.62 -29.66
CA GLY A 10 20.03 -22.15 -28.38
C GLY A 10 20.96 -21.20 -27.61
N LYS A 11 20.84 -19.90 -27.90
CA LYS A 11 21.53 -18.86 -27.16
C LYS A 11 20.96 -18.81 -25.73
N PRO A 12 21.84 -18.64 -24.72
CA PRO A 12 21.36 -18.47 -23.36
C PRO A 12 20.46 -17.22 -23.30
N SER A 13 19.41 -17.31 -22.49
CA SER A 13 18.51 -16.19 -22.20
C SER A 13 19.33 -14.99 -21.70
N HIS A 14 19.14 -13.82 -22.29
CA HIS A 14 19.82 -12.59 -21.85
C HIS A 14 19.46 -12.26 -20.40
N TRP A 15 18.18 -12.33 -20.07
CA TRP A 15 17.65 -11.95 -18.78
C TRP A 15 17.94 -12.96 -17.66
N ALA A 16 18.12 -14.23 -17.97
CA ALA A 16 18.52 -15.23 -17.01
C ALA A 16 19.93 -14.99 -16.43
N GLY A 17 20.80 -14.31 -17.17
CA GLY A 17 22.15 -13.94 -16.73
C GLY A 17 22.21 -12.65 -15.88
N VAL A 18 21.14 -11.88 -15.80
CA VAL A 18 21.10 -10.64 -15.03
C VAL A 18 20.94 -10.96 -13.54
N SER A 19 21.81 -10.43 -12.69
CA SER A 19 21.71 -10.63 -11.23
C SER A 19 20.44 -9.96 -10.66
N ASP A 20 19.95 -10.50 -9.54
CA ASP A 20 18.76 -9.97 -8.86
C ASP A 20 18.96 -8.52 -8.42
N ASP A 21 20.12 -8.17 -7.87
CA ASP A 21 20.45 -6.81 -7.44
C ASP A 21 20.39 -5.80 -8.58
N ARG A 22 20.82 -6.22 -9.77
CA ARG A 22 20.73 -5.36 -10.95
C ARG A 22 19.30 -5.31 -11.49
N LEU A 23 18.63 -6.47 -11.56
CA LEU A 23 17.30 -6.57 -12.15
C LEU A 23 16.24 -5.75 -11.39
N ILE A 24 16.35 -5.71 -10.05
CA ILE A 24 15.39 -5.03 -9.19
C ILE A 24 15.33 -3.51 -9.45
N ASP A 25 16.44 -2.91 -9.89
CA ASP A 25 16.56 -1.48 -10.14
C ASP A 25 16.33 -1.09 -11.61
N LEU A 26 16.14 -2.08 -12.50
CA LEU A 26 15.89 -1.82 -13.91
C LEU A 26 14.42 -1.45 -14.15
N ASP A 27 14.19 -0.40 -14.93
CA ASP A 27 12.90 -0.15 -15.53
C ASP A 27 12.84 -0.87 -16.87
N LEU A 28 12.00 -1.88 -16.95
CA LEU A 28 11.80 -2.71 -18.15
C LEU A 28 10.62 -2.23 -19.00
N GLU A 29 9.83 -1.30 -18.50
CA GLU A 29 8.72 -0.66 -19.19
C GLU A 29 8.98 0.84 -19.23
N ILE A 30 8.80 1.45 -20.40
CA ILE A 30 9.14 2.86 -20.63
C ILE A 30 8.01 3.61 -21.33
N ASP A 31 7.86 4.89 -20.96
CA ASP A 31 6.84 5.78 -21.53
C ASP A 31 7.39 6.68 -22.64
N ASN A 32 8.72 6.77 -22.79
CA ASN A 32 9.38 7.64 -23.75
C ASN A 32 10.47 6.91 -24.55
N PRO A 33 10.13 5.90 -25.37
CA PRO A 33 11.12 5.11 -26.10
C PRO A 33 11.93 5.92 -27.12
N GLN A 34 11.39 7.05 -27.60
CA GLN A 34 12.02 7.90 -28.61
C GLN A 34 13.25 8.68 -28.11
N VAL A 35 13.43 8.83 -26.80
CA VAL A 35 14.57 9.57 -26.21
C VAL A 35 15.73 8.68 -25.82
N LEU A 36 15.63 7.38 -26.10
CA LEU A 36 16.69 6.43 -25.76
C LEU A 36 17.94 6.69 -26.60
N GLU A 37 19.08 6.73 -25.93
CA GLU A 37 20.37 6.78 -26.59
C GLU A 37 20.60 5.51 -27.43
N GLY A 38 21.31 5.66 -28.56
CA GLY A 38 21.59 4.53 -29.47
C GLY A 38 20.41 4.05 -30.31
N LEU A 39 19.31 4.83 -30.34
CA LEU A 39 18.15 4.51 -31.18
C LEU A 39 18.48 4.65 -32.67
N VAL A 40 18.32 3.57 -33.43
CA VAL A 40 18.54 3.54 -34.88
C VAL A 40 17.23 3.41 -35.65
N THR A 41 17.20 3.96 -36.85
CA THR A 41 16.02 3.98 -37.74
C THR A 41 15.96 2.82 -38.74
N GLN A 42 16.97 1.98 -38.74
CA GLN A 42 17.07 0.79 -39.59
C GLN A 42 17.41 -0.43 -38.76
N VAL A 43 16.92 -1.59 -39.19
CA VAL A 43 17.23 -2.88 -38.57
C VAL A 43 18.72 -3.14 -38.69
N PRO A 44 19.49 -3.33 -37.60
CA PRO A 44 20.90 -3.68 -37.68
C PRO A 44 21.15 -5.00 -38.40
N ALA A 45 22.31 -5.14 -39.04
CA ALA A 45 22.63 -6.36 -39.79
C ALA A 45 22.66 -7.63 -38.92
N ASN A 46 23.05 -7.46 -37.63
CA ASN A 46 23.11 -8.51 -36.62
C ASN A 46 21.85 -8.60 -35.75
N TYR A 47 20.71 -8.18 -36.26
CA TYR A 47 19.43 -8.13 -35.52
C TYR A 47 19.00 -9.48 -34.93
N ALA A 48 19.42 -10.60 -35.54
CA ALA A 48 19.17 -11.94 -35.02
C ALA A 48 19.79 -12.19 -33.61
N ASP A 49 20.74 -11.35 -33.20
CA ASP A 49 21.38 -11.41 -31.90
C ASP A 49 20.75 -10.47 -30.86
N ALA A 50 19.74 -9.70 -31.26
CA ALA A 50 19.06 -8.77 -30.42
C ALA A 50 18.23 -9.47 -29.33
N HIS A 51 18.05 -8.77 -28.22
CA HIS A 51 17.13 -9.14 -27.15
C HIS A 51 16.14 -8.01 -26.92
N VAL A 52 15.01 -8.31 -26.28
CA VAL A 52 14.07 -7.29 -25.82
C VAL A 52 14.68 -6.58 -24.62
N GLU A 53 14.89 -5.27 -24.73
CA GLU A 53 15.42 -4.43 -23.63
C GLU A 53 14.32 -3.74 -22.87
N PHE A 54 13.31 -3.18 -23.59
CA PHE A 54 12.15 -2.49 -23.01
C PHE A 54 10.87 -2.86 -23.73
N LYS A 55 9.77 -2.74 -22.98
CA LYS A 55 8.40 -2.77 -23.52
C LYS A 55 7.79 -1.39 -23.35
N TYR A 56 6.95 -0.97 -24.31
CA TYR A 56 6.14 0.24 -24.19
C TYR A 56 4.73 0.01 -24.67
N ASP A 57 3.78 0.67 -24.01
CA ASP A 57 2.37 0.70 -24.41
C ASP A 57 1.81 2.10 -24.19
N LEU A 58 1.83 2.90 -25.22
CA LEU A 58 1.41 4.30 -25.21
C LEU A 58 0.02 4.47 -25.85
N ARG A 59 -0.73 3.38 -26.01
CA ARG A 59 -2.11 3.44 -26.45
C ARG A 59 -2.96 4.16 -25.41
N GLY A 60 -3.71 5.16 -25.82
CA GLY A 60 -4.46 6.03 -24.92
C GLY A 60 -3.71 7.29 -24.47
N MET A 61 -2.41 7.39 -24.76
CA MET A 61 -1.66 8.63 -24.57
C MET A 61 -1.75 9.53 -25.81
N ASP A 62 -1.69 10.86 -25.58
CA ASP A 62 -1.65 11.86 -26.64
C ASP A 62 -0.21 12.05 -27.15
N VAL A 63 0.35 10.98 -27.68
CA VAL A 63 1.67 10.94 -28.28
C VAL A 63 1.56 10.49 -29.75
N PRO A 64 2.44 10.94 -30.63
CA PRO A 64 2.45 10.49 -32.02
C PRO A 64 2.75 8.99 -32.10
N GLU A 65 2.26 8.35 -33.12
CA GLU A 65 2.63 6.98 -33.45
C GLU A 65 4.09 6.94 -33.95
N PHE A 66 4.81 5.90 -33.54
CA PHE A 66 6.20 5.72 -33.92
C PHE A 66 6.31 4.88 -35.19
N ALA A 67 7.24 5.24 -36.07
CA ALA A 67 7.57 4.45 -37.24
C ALA A 67 8.30 3.16 -36.79
N CYS A 68 7.83 2.03 -37.31
CA CYS A 68 8.53 0.76 -37.12
C CYS A 68 9.80 0.73 -38.01
N VAL A 69 10.92 0.24 -37.46
CA VAL A 69 12.16 0.12 -38.26
C VAL A 69 12.01 -0.85 -39.43
N HIS A 70 11.05 -1.74 -39.41
CA HIS A 70 10.76 -2.73 -40.47
C HIS A 70 9.79 -2.23 -41.57
N GLY A 71 9.63 -0.93 -41.72
CA GLY A 71 8.82 -0.38 -42.79
C GLY A 71 7.95 0.80 -42.42
N SER A 72 6.90 1.07 -43.23
CA SER A 72 6.04 2.24 -43.06
C SER A 72 4.95 2.10 -42.00
N HIS A 73 4.92 1.00 -41.26
CA HIS A 73 3.92 0.76 -40.23
C HIS A 73 4.18 1.67 -39.00
N LYS A 74 3.10 2.22 -38.49
CA LYS A 74 3.14 3.03 -37.24
C LYS A 74 2.50 2.29 -36.08
N HIS A 75 3.01 2.49 -34.89
CA HIS A 75 2.51 1.84 -33.68
C HIS A 75 2.68 2.70 -32.44
N LYS A 76 1.86 2.47 -31.42
CA LYS A 76 1.94 3.06 -30.09
C LYS A 76 2.33 2.04 -29.01
N ALA A 77 2.43 0.76 -29.37
CA ALA A 77 2.84 -0.29 -28.45
C ALA A 77 3.81 -1.25 -29.16
N GLY A 78 4.82 -1.70 -28.44
CA GLY A 78 5.86 -2.55 -29.00
C GLY A 78 7.01 -2.78 -28.04
N PHE A 79 8.15 -3.07 -28.63
CA PHE A 79 9.39 -3.36 -27.93
C PHE A 79 10.53 -2.51 -28.44
N VAL A 80 11.47 -2.22 -27.56
CA VAL A 80 12.79 -1.76 -27.91
C VAL A 80 13.72 -2.97 -27.86
N MET A 81 14.25 -3.32 -29.01
CA MET A 81 15.25 -4.37 -29.16
C MET A 81 16.63 -3.76 -29.04
N ASN A 82 17.56 -4.48 -28.45
CA ASN A 82 18.97 -4.06 -28.33
C ASN A 82 19.90 -5.15 -28.86
N VAL A 83 20.85 -4.73 -29.66
CA VAL A 83 21.98 -5.54 -30.12
C VAL A 83 23.26 -4.71 -30.09
N ASP A 84 24.23 -5.10 -29.28
CA ASP A 84 25.53 -4.41 -29.15
C ASP A 84 25.42 -2.89 -28.90
N GLY A 85 24.38 -2.46 -28.14
CA GLY A 85 24.12 -1.05 -27.85
C GLY A 85 23.30 -0.31 -28.92
N ALA A 86 23.06 -0.88 -30.08
CA ALA A 86 22.14 -0.35 -31.08
C ALA A 86 20.70 -0.74 -30.69
N ARG A 87 19.88 0.27 -30.41
CA ARG A 87 18.45 0.14 -30.04
C ARG A 87 17.56 0.40 -31.22
N PHE A 88 16.50 -0.37 -31.38
CA PHE A 88 15.52 -0.14 -32.42
C PHE A 88 14.11 -0.50 -31.98
N MET A 89 13.13 0.27 -32.45
CA MET A 89 11.73 0.12 -32.07
C MET A 89 10.99 -0.77 -33.06
N VAL A 90 10.30 -1.78 -32.55
CA VAL A 90 9.46 -2.67 -33.35
C VAL A 90 8.07 -2.78 -32.74
N GLY A 91 7.04 -2.63 -33.58
CA GLY A 91 5.68 -2.99 -33.18
C GLY A 91 5.52 -4.51 -33.10
N TRP A 92 4.57 -4.97 -32.30
CA TRP A 92 4.31 -6.40 -32.04
C TRP A 92 4.24 -7.25 -33.34
N ILE A 93 3.44 -6.78 -34.33
CA ILE A 93 3.23 -7.51 -35.59
C ILE A 93 4.53 -7.60 -36.37
N CYS A 94 5.26 -6.48 -36.49
CA CYS A 94 6.52 -6.46 -37.23
C CYS A 94 7.60 -7.31 -36.54
N ALA A 95 7.68 -7.29 -35.21
CA ALA A 95 8.61 -8.12 -34.46
C ALA A 95 8.35 -9.62 -34.72
N LYS A 96 7.09 -10.03 -34.72
CA LYS A 96 6.70 -11.40 -35.06
C LYS A 96 7.07 -11.78 -36.48
N THR A 97 6.97 -10.86 -37.45
CA THR A 97 7.40 -11.08 -38.82
C THR A 97 8.89 -11.20 -38.98
N ILE A 98 9.68 -10.43 -38.20
CA ILE A 98 11.15 -10.42 -38.29
C ILE A 98 11.75 -11.66 -37.66
N TYR A 99 11.26 -12.03 -36.45
CA TYR A 99 11.86 -13.06 -35.61
C TYR A 99 11.14 -14.41 -35.63
N ASP A 100 9.91 -14.46 -36.21
CA ASP A 100 9.07 -15.66 -36.30
C ASP A 100 8.90 -16.39 -34.95
N GLU A 101 9.25 -17.69 -34.88
CA GLU A 101 9.15 -18.49 -33.65
C GLU A 101 10.10 -18.04 -32.53
N ASP A 102 11.20 -17.39 -32.90
CA ASP A 102 12.17 -16.89 -31.90
C ASP A 102 11.64 -15.68 -31.14
N PHE A 103 10.70 -14.92 -31.70
CA PHE A 103 10.06 -13.80 -31.02
C PHE A 103 9.32 -14.24 -29.75
N ASP A 104 8.60 -15.35 -29.82
CA ASP A 104 7.87 -15.87 -28.67
C ASP A 104 8.83 -16.27 -27.54
N LYS A 105 10.05 -16.74 -27.85
CA LYS A 105 11.09 -17.01 -26.85
C LYS A 105 11.66 -15.73 -26.23
N TYR A 106 11.97 -14.72 -27.05
CA TYR A 106 12.50 -13.44 -26.56
C TYR A 106 11.50 -12.72 -25.66
N THR A 107 10.23 -12.72 -26.04
CA THR A 107 9.17 -12.13 -25.21
C THR A 107 8.91 -12.92 -23.94
N ALA A 108 8.94 -14.26 -23.99
CA ALA A 108 8.80 -15.10 -22.80
C ALA A 108 9.95 -14.89 -21.80
N ASP A 109 11.19 -14.79 -22.27
CA ASP A 109 12.35 -14.46 -21.44
C ASP A 109 12.24 -13.10 -20.78
N PHE A 110 11.83 -12.10 -21.55
CA PHE A 110 11.61 -10.75 -21.06
C PHE A 110 10.44 -10.65 -20.05
N GLU A 111 9.31 -11.28 -20.33
CA GLU A 111 8.16 -11.32 -19.39
C GLU A 111 8.51 -12.09 -18.10
N ALA A 112 9.33 -13.14 -18.20
CA ALA A 112 9.87 -13.82 -17.02
C ALA A 112 10.78 -12.89 -16.18
N ALA A 113 11.59 -12.04 -16.83
CA ALA A 113 12.39 -11.03 -16.17
C ALA A 113 11.54 -9.98 -15.46
N ILE A 114 10.48 -9.48 -16.11
CA ILE A 114 9.50 -8.57 -15.47
C ILE A 114 8.89 -9.24 -14.24
N GLY A 115 8.40 -10.46 -14.36
CA GLY A 115 7.81 -11.20 -13.25
C GLY A 115 8.78 -11.41 -12.08
N ARG A 116 10.05 -11.73 -12.39
CA ARG A 116 11.12 -11.87 -11.39
C ARG A 116 11.44 -10.53 -10.73
N ARG A 117 11.62 -9.44 -11.48
CA ARG A 117 11.82 -8.09 -10.96
C ARG A 117 10.71 -7.67 -10.00
N ASP A 118 9.46 -7.86 -10.42
CA ASP A 118 8.29 -7.48 -9.63
C ASP A 118 8.19 -8.30 -8.34
N ALA A 119 8.55 -9.57 -8.37
CA ALA A 119 8.62 -10.41 -7.19
C ALA A 119 9.70 -9.93 -6.21
N LEU A 120 10.89 -9.61 -6.72
CA LEU A 120 12.00 -9.07 -5.94
C LEU A 120 11.65 -7.71 -5.31
N ARG A 121 11.04 -6.80 -6.07
CA ARG A 121 10.55 -5.50 -5.56
C ARG A 121 9.55 -5.70 -4.43
N ARG A 122 8.60 -6.61 -4.55
CA ARG A 122 7.65 -6.94 -3.48
C ARG A 122 8.32 -7.45 -2.22
N VAL A 123 9.29 -8.34 -2.35
CA VAL A 123 10.06 -8.84 -1.20
C VAL A 123 10.79 -7.70 -0.50
N ARG A 124 11.42 -6.79 -1.26
CA ARG A 124 12.11 -5.61 -0.72
C ARG A 124 11.14 -4.71 0.07
N GLU A 125 9.97 -4.44 -0.50
CA GLU A 125 8.94 -3.62 0.15
C GLU A 125 8.39 -4.27 1.42
N MET A 126 8.12 -5.57 1.40
CA MET A 126 7.69 -6.30 2.59
C MET A 126 8.74 -6.26 3.70
N ARG A 127 10.02 -6.45 3.36
CA ARG A 127 11.14 -6.34 4.32
C ARG A 127 11.20 -4.95 4.95
N SER A 128 11.08 -3.90 4.15
CA SER A 128 11.08 -2.52 4.65
C SER A 128 9.87 -2.25 5.55
N SER A 129 8.68 -2.68 5.13
CA SER A 129 7.45 -2.45 5.88
C SER A 129 7.40 -3.23 7.19
N ILE A 130 7.86 -4.49 7.22
CA ILE A 130 7.90 -5.28 8.44
C ILE A 130 8.94 -4.74 9.44
N ALA A 131 10.07 -4.20 8.96
CA ALA A 131 11.04 -3.54 9.81
C ALA A 131 10.46 -2.29 10.47
N GLN A 132 9.78 -1.42 9.70
CA GLN A 132 9.09 -0.25 10.24
C GLN A 132 7.99 -0.62 11.25
N PHE A 133 7.29 -1.72 10.99
CA PHE A 133 6.28 -2.24 11.89
C PHE A 133 6.90 -2.78 13.19
N ALA A 134 8.01 -3.48 13.13
CA ALA A 134 8.75 -3.93 14.30
C ALA A 134 9.24 -2.75 15.15
N ASP A 135 9.84 -1.72 14.56
CA ASP A 135 10.25 -0.49 15.24
C ASP A 135 9.06 0.22 15.91
N TRP A 136 7.89 0.19 15.27
CA TRP A 136 6.67 0.75 15.85
C TRP A 136 6.20 -0.05 17.07
N LEU A 137 6.26 -1.39 17.03
CA LEU A 137 5.97 -2.24 18.18
C LEU A 137 6.95 -1.99 19.32
N ASP A 138 8.24 -1.83 19.03
CA ASP A 138 9.26 -1.53 20.06
C ASP A 138 8.99 -0.20 20.76
N ARG A 139 8.54 0.83 20.02
CA ARG A 139 8.12 2.09 20.63
C ARG A 139 6.90 1.93 21.55
N ILE A 140 5.91 1.12 21.16
CA ILE A 140 4.77 0.81 22.03
C ILE A 140 5.24 0.05 23.27
N SER A 141 6.09 -0.95 23.11
CA SER A 141 6.64 -1.74 24.21
C SER A 141 7.40 -0.89 25.25
N SER A 142 8.15 0.09 24.75
CA SER A 142 8.95 1.00 25.56
C SER A 142 8.13 2.09 26.25
N SER A 143 6.87 2.26 25.82
CA SER A 143 5.94 3.23 26.41
C SER A 143 5.15 2.62 27.58
N ASN A 144 4.57 3.46 28.42
CA ASN A 144 3.72 3.03 29.52
C ASN A 144 2.27 2.75 29.11
N VAL A 145 1.93 2.80 27.80
CA VAL A 145 0.54 2.75 27.35
C VAL A 145 -0.14 1.41 27.62
N LEU A 146 0.57 0.28 27.46
CA LEU A 146 0.04 -1.06 27.76
C LEU A 146 -0.21 -1.23 29.26
N GLN A 147 0.71 -0.76 30.11
CA GLN A 147 0.57 -0.78 31.55
C GLN A 147 -0.60 0.11 32.00
N ALA A 148 -0.73 1.30 31.42
CA ALA A 148 -1.84 2.21 31.70
C ALA A 148 -3.20 1.56 31.38
N PHE A 149 -3.34 0.90 30.21
CA PHE A 149 -4.55 0.18 29.85
C PHE A 149 -4.91 -0.90 30.89
N SER A 150 -3.96 -1.76 31.26
CA SER A 150 -4.20 -2.83 32.24
C SER A 150 -4.57 -2.25 33.59
N THR A 151 -3.84 -1.22 34.04
CA THR A 151 -4.10 -0.58 35.35
C THR A 151 -5.48 0.05 35.40
N VAL A 152 -5.93 0.76 34.36
CA VAL A 152 -7.28 1.35 34.32
C VAL A 152 -8.35 0.26 34.30
N SER A 153 -8.20 -0.77 33.46
CA SER A 153 -9.15 -1.88 33.40
C SER A 153 -9.31 -2.59 34.75
N ASP A 154 -8.20 -2.89 35.43
CA ASP A 154 -8.21 -3.55 36.73
C ASP A 154 -8.87 -2.67 37.81
N ARG A 155 -8.53 -1.38 37.84
CA ARG A 155 -9.13 -0.46 38.80
C ARG A 155 -10.62 -0.18 38.59
N LEU A 156 -11.06 -0.12 37.32
CA LEU A 156 -12.48 -0.04 37.03
C LEU A 156 -13.23 -1.26 37.57
N ARG A 157 -12.66 -2.46 37.36
CA ARG A 157 -13.25 -3.69 37.85
C ARG A 157 -13.28 -3.76 39.40
N ASP A 158 -12.15 -3.43 40.04
CA ASP A 158 -11.98 -3.69 41.45
C ASP A 158 -12.54 -2.54 42.35
N HIS A 159 -12.47 -1.30 41.90
CA HIS A 159 -12.87 -0.13 42.68
C HIS A 159 -14.13 0.58 42.14
N MET A 160 -14.50 0.33 40.87
CA MET A 160 -15.67 0.94 40.23
C MET A 160 -16.49 -0.09 39.43
N PRO A 161 -16.88 -1.22 40.07
CA PRO A 161 -17.53 -2.34 39.37
C PRO A 161 -18.79 -1.91 38.64
N TRP A 162 -19.47 -0.88 39.13
CA TRP A 162 -20.64 -0.34 38.48
C TRP A 162 -20.32 0.34 37.14
N VAL A 163 -19.24 1.15 37.06
CA VAL A 163 -18.79 1.76 35.79
C VAL A 163 -18.39 0.64 34.82
N PHE A 164 -17.63 -0.32 35.31
CA PHE A 164 -17.18 -1.48 34.56
C PHE A 164 -18.39 -2.25 33.94
N GLU A 165 -19.40 -2.59 34.73
CA GLU A 165 -20.61 -3.25 34.24
C GLU A 165 -21.40 -2.39 33.24
N THR A 166 -21.47 -1.06 33.45
CA THR A 166 -22.14 -0.15 32.53
C THR A 166 -21.46 -0.16 31.17
N LEU A 167 -20.13 -0.05 31.14
CA LEU A 167 -19.35 -0.09 29.91
C LEU A 167 -19.44 -1.47 29.23
N GLN A 168 -19.40 -2.55 30.02
CA GLN A 168 -19.53 -3.91 29.53
C GLN A 168 -20.91 -4.14 28.86
N ARG A 169 -22.00 -3.63 29.44
CA ARG A 169 -23.33 -3.69 28.85
C ARG A 169 -23.45 -2.83 27.60
N ALA A 170 -22.83 -1.65 27.59
CA ALA A 170 -22.82 -0.77 26.44
C ALA A 170 -22.10 -1.42 25.24
N ASN A 171 -21.05 -2.18 25.50
CA ASN A 171 -20.28 -2.91 24.46
C ASN A 171 -19.94 -2.02 23.24
N GLY A 172 -19.46 -0.79 23.47
CA GLY A 172 -19.14 0.18 22.44
C GLY A 172 -20.34 0.98 21.90
N ALA A 173 -21.56 0.68 22.35
CA ALA A 173 -22.74 1.47 21.98
C ALA A 173 -22.71 2.86 22.64
N ARG A 174 -23.48 3.80 22.13
CA ARG A 174 -23.61 5.13 22.72
C ARG A 174 -24.46 5.12 23.98
N ILE A 175 -24.00 5.83 24.99
CA ILE A 175 -24.78 6.14 26.21
C ILE A 175 -24.95 7.66 26.28
N GLU A 176 -26.17 8.15 26.46
CA GLU A 176 -26.49 9.60 26.51
C GLU A 176 -25.85 10.39 25.36
N GLY A 177 -25.81 9.76 24.16
CA GLY A 177 -25.25 10.36 22.96
C GLY A 177 -23.73 10.25 22.80
N ALA A 178 -22.98 9.89 23.84
CA ALA A 178 -21.53 9.72 23.79
C ALA A 178 -21.11 8.29 23.44
N PRO A 179 -20.07 8.10 22.65
CA PRO A 179 -19.51 6.77 22.37
C PRO A 179 -18.86 6.19 23.62
N MET A 180 -19.01 4.87 23.82
CA MET A 180 -18.43 4.17 24.96
C MET A 180 -17.27 3.26 24.51
N PRO A 181 -16.22 3.15 25.34
CA PRO A 181 -15.13 2.20 25.09
C PRO A 181 -15.68 0.76 25.09
N LYS A 182 -15.24 -0.05 24.13
CA LYS A 182 -15.67 -1.43 23.98
C LYS A 182 -14.74 -2.40 24.70
N HIS A 183 -13.42 -2.20 24.53
CA HIS A 183 -12.41 -3.19 24.91
C HIS A 183 -11.88 -2.99 26.34
N LEU A 184 -12.10 -1.82 26.94
CA LEU A 184 -11.60 -1.51 28.28
C LEU A 184 -12.23 -2.39 29.38
N CYS A 185 -13.44 -2.89 29.15
CA CYS A 185 -14.21 -3.70 30.10
C CYS A 185 -14.49 -5.12 29.59
N LEU A 186 -13.78 -5.58 28.60
CA LEU A 186 -13.75 -7.02 28.27
C LEU A 186 -12.99 -7.77 29.37
N PRO A 187 -13.32 -9.08 29.60
CA PRO A 187 -12.51 -9.91 30.50
C PRO A 187 -11.04 -9.67 30.22
N PRO A 188 -10.17 -9.58 31.24
CA PRO A 188 -8.79 -9.18 31.08
C PRO A 188 -8.07 -10.20 30.18
N ALA A 189 -8.22 -10.07 28.88
CA ALA A 189 -7.20 -10.55 28.00
C ALA A 189 -5.99 -9.72 28.37
N ASP A 190 -4.98 -10.36 28.92
CA ASP A 190 -3.74 -9.72 29.28
C ASP A 190 -3.19 -9.04 28.02
N VAL A 191 -3.45 -7.72 27.91
CA VAL A 191 -3.07 -6.93 26.74
C VAL A 191 -1.55 -7.03 26.52
N ARG A 192 -0.81 -7.23 27.60
CA ARG A 192 0.64 -7.43 27.54
C ARG A 192 0.95 -8.78 26.88
N ALA A 193 0.32 -9.87 27.31
CA ALA A 193 0.52 -11.19 26.71
C ALA A 193 0.06 -11.23 25.24
N GLU A 194 -1.00 -10.50 24.87
CA GLU A 194 -1.40 -10.34 23.47
C GLU A 194 -0.35 -9.59 22.67
N PHE A 195 0.19 -8.52 23.23
CA PHE A 195 1.24 -7.73 22.63
C PHE A 195 2.54 -8.54 22.46
N ASP A 196 2.95 -9.29 23.48
CA ASP A 196 4.14 -10.15 23.41
C ASP A 196 3.98 -11.26 22.34
N ARG A 197 2.76 -11.80 22.19
CA ARG A 197 2.45 -12.74 21.08
C ARG A 197 2.55 -12.06 19.72
N LEU A 198 2.14 -10.79 19.60
CA LEU A 198 2.30 -10.01 18.37
C LEU A 198 3.77 -9.76 18.04
N MET A 199 4.59 -9.39 19.04
CA MET A 199 6.03 -9.20 18.89
C MET A 199 6.72 -10.49 18.40
N ASN A 200 6.43 -11.62 19.04
CA ASN A 200 7.00 -12.92 18.65
C ASN A 200 6.58 -13.33 17.23
N ALA A 201 5.32 -13.13 16.87
CA ALA A 201 4.84 -13.41 15.53
C ALA A 201 5.49 -12.50 14.48
N THR A 202 5.74 -11.22 14.80
CA THR A 202 6.45 -10.28 13.94
C THR A 202 7.88 -10.73 13.71
N ALA A 203 8.58 -11.16 14.76
CA ALA A 203 9.93 -11.71 14.64
C ALA A 203 9.97 -12.96 13.73
N ALA A 204 8.99 -13.85 13.85
CA ALA A 204 8.89 -15.04 12.99
C ALA A 204 8.68 -14.65 11.51
N VAL A 205 7.80 -13.70 11.20
CA VAL A 205 7.59 -13.20 9.83
C VAL A 205 8.86 -12.52 9.31
N THR A 206 9.54 -11.75 10.14
CA THR A 206 10.81 -11.12 9.77
C THR A 206 11.84 -12.17 9.38
N MET A 207 11.95 -13.26 10.13
CA MET A 207 12.83 -14.38 9.79
C MET A 207 12.41 -15.07 8.48
N SER A 208 11.13 -15.26 8.24
CA SER A 208 10.60 -15.84 6.99
C SER A 208 10.92 -14.95 5.77
N LEU A 209 11.06 -13.66 5.96
CA LEU A 209 11.45 -12.70 4.92
C LEU A 209 12.97 -12.60 4.73
N THR A 210 13.81 -13.18 5.60
CA THR A 210 15.27 -13.20 5.44
C THR A 210 15.70 -14.26 4.44
N GLY A 211 16.92 -14.11 3.86
CA GLY A 211 17.50 -15.08 2.94
C GLY A 211 17.35 -14.69 1.47
N ASP A 212 17.45 -15.70 0.60
CA ASP A 212 17.38 -15.52 -0.85
C ASP A 212 16.01 -14.97 -1.30
N ALA A 213 16.04 -13.89 -2.07
CA ALA A 213 14.81 -13.17 -2.44
C ALA A 213 13.88 -13.99 -3.37
N GLN A 214 14.43 -14.87 -4.21
CA GLN A 214 13.63 -15.73 -5.09
C GLN A 214 12.89 -16.81 -4.29
N ARG A 215 13.54 -17.39 -3.27
CA ARG A 215 12.88 -18.34 -2.36
C ARG A 215 11.78 -17.70 -1.55
N VAL A 216 12.03 -16.48 -1.04
CA VAL A 216 11.02 -15.70 -0.33
C VAL A 216 9.85 -15.36 -1.27
N ALA A 217 10.14 -14.96 -2.51
CA ALA A 217 9.10 -14.68 -3.51
C ALA A 217 8.22 -15.91 -3.81
N ALA A 218 8.79 -17.12 -3.83
CA ALA A 218 8.02 -18.34 -4.02
C ALA A 218 7.06 -18.63 -2.85
N SER A 219 7.39 -18.18 -1.62
CA SER A 219 6.59 -18.37 -0.41
C SER A 219 5.70 -17.17 -0.08
N ILE A 220 5.65 -16.16 -0.95
CA ILE A 220 5.04 -14.85 -0.66
C ILE A 220 3.55 -14.95 -0.26
N GLY A 221 2.82 -15.92 -0.79
CA GLY A 221 1.41 -16.16 -0.46
C GLY A 221 1.19 -16.59 0.99
N LEU A 222 2.06 -17.44 1.53
CA LEU A 222 2.02 -17.87 2.93
C LEU A 222 2.40 -16.71 3.86
N ILE A 223 3.49 -16.02 3.55
CA ILE A 223 3.95 -14.85 4.31
C ILE A 223 2.87 -13.77 4.36
N ARG A 224 2.16 -13.54 3.26
CA ARG A 224 1.02 -12.61 3.22
C ARG A 224 -0.06 -12.98 4.23
N THR A 225 -0.43 -14.25 4.32
CA THR A 225 -1.44 -14.72 5.29
C THR A 225 -0.99 -14.49 6.74
N GLU A 226 0.30 -14.68 7.02
CA GLU A 226 0.89 -14.38 8.34
C GLU A 226 0.84 -12.87 8.63
N ILE A 227 1.22 -12.02 7.66
CA ILE A 227 1.14 -10.56 7.79
C ILE A 227 -0.30 -10.09 8.02
N ASP A 228 -1.31 -10.64 7.33
CA ASP A 228 -2.71 -10.34 7.58
C ASP A 228 -3.14 -10.70 9.02
N GLY A 229 -2.54 -11.74 9.58
CA GLY A 229 -2.69 -12.11 10.99
C GLY A 229 -2.07 -11.08 11.94
N LEU A 230 -0.88 -10.56 11.63
CA LEU A 230 -0.23 -9.49 12.40
C LEU A 230 -1.07 -8.21 12.39
N ILE A 231 -1.54 -7.80 11.22
CA ILE A 231 -2.37 -6.61 11.04
C ILE A 231 -3.61 -6.66 11.93
N ARG A 232 -4.37 -7.76 11.89
CA ARG A 232 -5.57 -7.92 12.72
C ARG A 232 -5.30 -7.85 14.22
N ARG A 233 -4.17 -8.44 14.69
CA ARG A 233 -3.78 -8.36 16.11
C ARG A 233 -3.36 -6.95 16.51
N ALA A 234 -2.62 -6.27 15.65
CA ALA A 234 -2.20 -4.88 15.89
C ALA A 234 -3.41 -3.93 15.92
N GLU A 235 -4.39 -4.09 15.04
CA GLU A 235 -5.65 -3.34 15.06
C GLU A 235 -6.40 -3.50 16.38
N LEU A 236 -6.43 -4.72 16.92
CA LEU A 236 -7.07 -4.96 18.22
C LEU A 236 -6.33 -4.24 19.35
N ILE A 237 -4.99 -4.25 19.34
CA ILE A 237 -4.20 -3.49 20.32
C ILE A 237 -4.47 -1.99 20.20
N LEU A 238 -4.44 -1.44 18.98
CA LEU A 238 -4.76 -0.03 18.76
C LEU A 238 -6.17 0.33 19.23
N ALA A 239 -7.15 -0.52 18.96
CA ALA A 239 -8.52 -0.30 19.42
C ALA A 239 -8.61 -0.25 20.95
N LYS A 240 -7.87 -1.12 21.65
CA LYS A 240 -7.78 -1.08 23.12
C LYS A 240 -7.16 0.23 23.62
N LEU A 241 -6.08 0.69 23.00
CA LEU A 241 -5.43 1.95 23.37
C LEU A 241 -6.33 3.17 23.06
N SER A 242 -7.05 3.16 21.94
CA SER A 242 -8.02 4.20 21.61
C SER A 242 -9.21 4.22 22.58
N ASP A 243 -9.64 3.07 23.06
CA ASP A 243 -10.70 2.97 24.08
C ASP A 243 -10.25 3.58 25.41
N LEU A 244 -8.98 3.48 25.78
CA LEU A 244 -8.44 4.14 26.95
C LEU A 244 -8.51 5.66 26.82
N GLU A 245 -8.09 6.20 25.67
CA GLU A 245 -8.21 7.64 25.39
C GLU A 245 -9.68 8.09 25.40
N LEU A 246 -10.56 7.33 24.75
CA LEU A 246 -11.99 7.61 24.69
C LEU A 246 -12.61 7.66 26.10
N PHE A 247 -12.22 6.74 26.99
CA PHE A 247 -12.74 6.71 28.37
C PHE A 247 -12.48 8.01 29.11
N PHE A 248 -11.29 8.60 28.97
CA PHE A 248 -10.92 9.84 29.64
C PHE A 248 -11.47 11.11 28.99
N GLN A 249 -12.17 11.01 27.87
CA GLN A 249 -12.78 12.18 27.27
C GLN A 249 -13.90 12.74 28.16
N PRO A 250 -13.97 14.06 28.37
CA PRO A 250 -14.98 14.68 29.22
C PRO A 250 -16.42 14.31 28.84
N VAL A 251 -16.68 14.18 27.53
CA VAL A 251 -18.01 13.80 27.01
C VAL A 251 -18.39 12.38 27.43
N THR A 252 -17.45 11.45 27.42
CA THR A 252 -17.67 10.05 27.82
C THR A 252 -17.91 9.94 29.32
N LEU A 253 -17.06 10.58 30.13
CA LEU A 253 -17.21 10.62 31.60
C LEU A 253 -18.53 11.26 31.99
N HIS A 254 -18.91 12.39 31.38
CA HIS A 254 -20.18 13.06 31.62
C HIS A 254 -21.39 12.14 31.32
N ALA A 255 -21.38 11.46 30.17
CA ALA A 255 -22.43 10.54 29.78
C ALA A 255 -22.59 9.36 30.75
N ILE A 256 -21.47 8.80 31.24
CA ILE A 256 -21.47 7.75 32.26
C ILE A 256 -22.13 8.27 33.54
N CYS A 257 -21.76 9.48 34.00
CA CYS A 257 -22.35 10.09 35.19
C CYS A 257 -23.87 10.35 35.04
N GLN A 258 -24.29 10.92 33.90
CA GLN A 258 -25.71 11.16 33.62
C GLN A 258 -26.53 9.86 33.61
N HIS A 259 -25.98 8.81 32.99
CA HIS A 259 -26.64 7.51 32.98
C HIS A 259 -26.78 6.95 34.39
N ALA A 260 -25.75 7.10 35.20
CA ALA A 260 -25.78 6.72 36.60
C ALA A 260 -26.86 7.43 37.41
N GLU A 261 -26.93 8.72 37.27
CA GLU A 261 -27.90 9.53 37.98
C GLU A 261 -29.34 9.15 37.65
N LYS A 262 -29.62 8.79 36.40
CA LYS A 262 -30.94 8.31 35.95
C LYS A 262 -31.23 6.91 36.49
N ALA A 263 -30.23 6.01 36.48
CA ALA A 263 -30.45 4.62 36.91
C ALA A 263 -30.60 4.45 38.43
N VAL A 264 -29.94 5.28 39.25
CA VAL A 264 -29.96 5.14 40.71
C VAL A 264 -29.86 6.49 41.41
N PRO A 265 -30.98 7.23 41.61
CA PRO A 265 -31.00 8.57 42.18
C PRO A 265 -30.30 8.71 43.57
N ARG A 266 -30.32 7.65 44.40
CA ARG A 266 -29.65 7.64 45.69
C ARG A 266 -28.13 7.60 45.64
N ARG A 267 -27.55 7.26 44.50
CA ARG A 267 -26.10 7.22 44.30
C ARG A 267 -25.53 8.53 43.77
N LYS A 268 -26.35 9.58 43.59
CA LYS A 268 -25.90 10.92 43.11
C LYS A 268 -24.65 11.44 43.81
N ARG A 269 -24.51 11.24 45.15
CA ARG A 269 -23.34 11.71 45.91
C ARG A 269 -22.04 10.95 45.57
N HIS A 270 -22.15 9.69 45.18
CA HIS A 270 -20.99 8.89 44.78
C HIS A 270 -20.49 9.23 43.38
N PHE A 271 -21.38 9.65 42.50
CA PHE A 271 -21.10 9.86 41.09
C PHE A 271 -20.90 11.33 40.70
N ALA A 272 -21.45 12.28 41.45
CA ALA A 272 -21.06 13.69 41.36
C ALA A 272 -19.56 13.90 41.55
N GLY A 273 -18.91 12.97 42.26
CA GLY A 273 -17.49 12.81 42.29
C GLY A 273 -16.84 12.51 40.95
N LEU A 274 -17.34 11.62 40.11
CA LEU A 274 -16.69 11.25 38.86
C LEU A 274 -16.40 12.43 37.92
N MET A 275 -17.22 13.48 37.93
CA MET A 275 -16.95 14.71 37.18
C MET A 275 -15.90 15.63 37.82
N LYS A 276 -15.71 15.57 39.16
CA LYS A 276 -14.63 16.18 39.87
C LYS A 276 -13.43 15.23 40.05
N LEU A 277 -13.62 13.96 39.86
CA LEU A 277 -12.68 12.86 39.84
C LEU A 277 -11.87 12.84 38.53
N SER A 278 -11.58 14.03 38.00
CA SER A 278 -10.47 14.11 37.08
C SER A 278 -9.34 13.31 37.72
N THR A 279 -8.93 12.26 37.06
CA THR A 279 -7.63 11.62 37.27
C THR A 279 -7.27 11.17 38.69
N ARG A 280 -7.59 11.90 39.78
CA ARG A 280 -7.16 11.56 41.15
C ARG A 280 -7.92 10.42 41.81
N ASP A 281 -9.20 10.28 41.56
CA ASP A 281 -10.04 9.34 42.33
C ASP A 281 -10.40 8.08 41.54
N VAL A 282 -10.24 8.07 40.21
CA VAL A 282 -10.16 6.83 39.45
C VAL A 282 -8.78 6.17 39.69
N PHE A 283 -7.92 6.80 40.48
CA PHE A 283 -6.60 6.33 40.89
C PHE A 283 -5.63 6.07 39.73
N VAL A 284 -5.92 6.53 38.52
CA VAL A 284 -5.03 6.45 37.37
C VAL A 284 -5.08 7.78 36.64
N GLU A 285 -4.00 8.52 36.79
CA GLU A 285 -3.75 9.60 35.84
C GLU A 285 -3.44 8.96 34.51
N MET A 286 -4.13 9.42 33.46
CA MET A 286 -3.64 9.15 32.12
C MET A 286 -2.20 9.67 32.06
N PRO A 287 -1.22 8.88 31.62
CA PRO A 287 0.13 9.39 31.46
C PRO A 287 0.09 10.71 30.71
N LYS A 288 0.77 11.75 31.19
CA LYS A 288 0.77 13.09 30.55
C LYS A 288 1.16 13.04 29.09
N ASP A 289 1.96 12.03 28.72
CA ASP A 289 2.51 11.79 27.39
C ASP A 289 1.79 10.64 26.67
N PHE A 290 0.57 10.27 27.10
CA PHE A 290 -0.20 9.22 26.42
C PHE A 290 -0.66 9.75 25.06
N VAL A 291 -0.13 9.13 24.03
CA VAL A 291 -0.56 9.35 22.64
C VAL A 291 -0.88 8.00 22.03
N VAL A 292 -2.07 7.87 21.46
CA VAL A 292 -2.41 6.67 20.67
C VAL A 292 -1.41 6.58 19.51
N PRO A 293 -0.70 5.46 19.37
CA PRO A 293 0.29 5.31 18.32
C PRO A 293 -0.34 5.46 16.92
N SER A 294 0.37 6.15 16.02
CA SER A 294 -0.08 6.29 14.63
C SER A 294 -0.27 4.93 13.96
N ALA A 295 -1.35 4.76 13.20
CA ALA A 295 -1.61 3.56 12.42
C ALA A 295 -0.80 3.48 11.11
N GLN A 296 -0.03 4.51 10.77
CA GLN A 296 0.71 4.60 9.50
C GLN A 296 1.62 3.39 9.20
N PRO A 297 2.41 2.83 10.15
CA PRO A 297 3.21 1.64 9.88
C PRO A 297 2.36 0.39 9.58
N LEU A 298 1.16 0.32 10.16
CA LEU A 298 0.21 -0.75 9.92
C LEU A 298 -0.41 -0.64 8.51
N GLU A 299 -0.72 0.56 8.07
CA GLU A 299 -1.21 0.83 6.72
C GLU A 299 -0.13 0.53 5.66
N ALA A 300 1.13 0.90 5.94
CA ALA A 300 2.26 0.57 5.08
C ALA A 300 2.44 -0.96 4.93
N LEU A 301 2.37 -1.69 6.06
CA LEU A 301 2.45 -3.15 6.04
C LEU A 301 1.28 -3.79 5.27
N ARG A 302 0.08 -3.25 5.41
CA ARG A 302 -1.11 -3.68 4.64
C ARG A 302 -0.94 -3.45 3.15
N ALA A 303 -0.43 -2.29 2.74
CA ALA A 303 -0.18 -1.96 1.35
C ALA A 303 0.87 -2.91 0.73
N ALA A 304 1.96 -3.17 1.43
CA ALA A 304 2.99 -4.12 1.00
C ALA A 304 2.43 -5.55 0.86
N ALA A 305 1.62 -6.01 1.81
CA ALA A 305 0.97 -7.33 1.77
C ALA A 305 -0.03 -7.44 0.62
N ALA A 306 -0.75 -6.38 0.31
CA ALA A 306 -1.67 -6.35 -0.82
C ALA A 306 -0.97 -6.37 -2.19
N GLY A 307 0.36 -6.20 -2.22
CA GLY A 307 1.14 -6.01 -3.45
C GLY A 307 0.80 -4.69 -4.15
N ILE A 308 0.20 -3.79 -3.40
CA ILE A 308 0.06 -2.39 -3.80
C ILE A 308 1.43 -1.79 -3.56
N VAL A 309 2.16 -1.53 -4.65
CA VAL A 309 3.38 -0.72 -4.56
C VAL A 309 2.94 0.59 -3.94
N PRO A 310 3.45 0.99 -2.76
CA PRO A 310 3.22 2.34 -2.30
C PRO A 310 3.77 3.22 -3.40
N VAL A 311 2.91 3.97 -4.04
CA VAL A 311 3.39 5.05 -4.91
C VAL A 311 4.30 5.87 -4.01
N SER A 312 5.58 5.83 -4.33
CA SER A 312 6.59 6.65 -3.68
C SER A 312 6.00 8.03 -3.47
N THR A 313 5.92 8.44 -2.21
CA THR A 313 5.47 9.73 -1.67
C THR A 313 4.46 10.44 -2.57
N PRO A 314 3.24 10.76 -2.14
CA PRO A 314 2.32 11.44 -3.02
C PRO A 314 3.06 12.66 -3.55
N LEU A 315 3.44 12.61 -4.82
CA LEU A 315 3.66 13.81 -5.59
C LEU A 315 2.41 14.62 -5.28
N GLY A 316 2.58 15.80 -4.70
CA GLY A 316 1.46 16.63 -4.28
C GLY A 316 0.41 16.66 -5.39
N PRO A 317 -0.86 16.95 -5.09
CA PRO A 317 -1.93 16.80 -6.04
C PRO A 317 -1.54 17.41 -7.38
N THR A 318 -1.68 16.64 -8.45
CA THR A 318 -1.38 17.11 -9.81
C THR A 318 -2.30 18.27 -10.10
N MET A 319 -1.74 19.44 -10.37
CA MET A 319 -2.54 20.61 -10.74
C MET A 319 -2.99 20.50 -12.19
N VAL A 320 -4.29 20.41 -12.41
CA VAL A 320 -4.91 20.30 -13.73
C VAL A 320 -5.63 21.61 -14.02
N SER A 321 -5.38 22.18 -15.19
CA SER A 321 -6.09 23.39 -15.63
C SER A 321 -7.36 23.03 -16.36
N VAL A 322 -8.51 23.48 -15.85
CA VAL A 322 -9.82 23.38 -16.51
C VAL A 322 -10.33 24.79 -16.76
N PHE A 323 -10.53 25.16 -18.02
CA PHE A 323 -10.89 26.53 -18.44
C PHE A 323 -10.02 27.64 -17.81
N GLY A 324 -8.70 27.35 -17.70
CA GLY A 324 -7.73 28.32 -17.14
C GLY A 324 -7.68 28.39 -15.60
N LYS A 325 -8.55 27.67 -14.88
CA LYS A 325 -8.52 27.57 -13.43
C LYS A 325 -7.78 26.30 -12.99
N PRO A 326 -6.90 26.38 -11.98
CA PRO A 326 -6.17 25.24 -11.47
C PRO A 326 -7.04 24.41 -10.50
N TYR A 327 -7.06 23.10 -10.68
CA TYR A 327 -7.70 22.13 -9.79
C TYR A 327 -6.72 21.07 -9.33
N ALA A 328 -6.80 20.71 -8.05
CA ALA A 328 -5.96 19.67 -7.46
C ALA A 328 -6.58 18.29 -7.69
N VAL A 329 -5.86 17.40 -8.36
CA VAL A 329 -6.26 16.02 -8.65
C VAL A 329 -5.27 15.09 -7.97
N SER A 330 -5.76 14.30 -7.03
CA SER A 330 -4.97 13.26 -6.36
C SER A 330 -5.03 11.97 -7.15
N THR A 331 -3.90 11.33 -7.35
CA THR A 331 -3.81 10.06 -8.07
C THR A 331 -3.44 8.93 -7.12
N ARG A 332 -3.95 7.74 -7.39
CA ARG A 332 -3.53 6.51 -6.71
C ARG A 332 -3.58 5.33 -7.67
N GLN A 333 -2.65 4.42 -7.53
CA GLN A 333 -2.72 3.15 -8.23
C GLN A 333 -3.70 2.21 -7.51
N LYS A 334 -4.73 1.73 -8.23
CA LYS A 334 -5.75 0.81 -7.70
C LYS A 334 -5.35 -0.65 -7.89
N SER A 335 -4.65 -0.94 -8.98
CA SER A 335 -4.06 -2.25 -9.31
C SER A 335 -2.85 -2.07 -10.21
N LYS A 336 -2.14 -3.15 -10.55
CA LYS A 336 -0.97 -3.09 -11.46
C LYS A 336 -1.23 -2.34 -12.78
N SER A 337 -2.45 -2.35 -13.26
CA SER A 337 -2.85 -1.78 -14.55
C SER A 337 -3.95 -0.72 -14.45
N VAL A 338 -4.27 -0.26 -13.25
CA VAL A 338 -5.36 0.71 -13.07
C VAL A 338 -4.94 1.80 -12.10
N TRP A 339 -4.98 3.03 -12.59
CA TRP A 339 -4.82 4.25 -11.83
C TRP A 339 -6.16 4.93 -11.63
N VAL A 340 -6.32 5.58 -10.50
CA VAL A 340 -7.51 6.37 -10.17
C VAL A 340 -7.08 7.79 -9.93
N ALA A 341 -7.61 8.72 -10.70
CA ALA A 341 -7.49 10.16 -10.46
C ALA A 341 -8.78 10.65 -9.77
N THR A 342 -8.65 11.31 -8.65
CA THR A 342 -9.78 11.85 -7.87
C THR A 342 -9.57 13.32 -7.59
N GLY A 343 -10.56 14.14 -7.89
CA GLY A 343 -10.54 15.57 -7.63
C GLY A 343 -11.95 16.12 -7.41
N TYR A 344 -12.02 17.40 -7.08
CA TYR A 344 -13.27 18.15 -6.93
C TYR A 344 -13.35 19.21 -8.00
N TYR A 345 -14.46 19.24 -8.73
CA TYR A 345 -14.79 20.29 -9.68
C TYR A 345 -16.11 20.91 -9.31
N GLU A 346 -16.12 22.22 -9.05
CA GLU A 346 -17.32 22.99 -8.62
C GLU A 346 -18.09 22.27 -7.49
N GLY A 347 -17.37 21.81 -6.46
CA GLY A 347 -17.94 21.15 -5.29
C GLY A 347 -18.34 19.67 -5.48
N THR A 348 -18.26 19.14 -6.70
CA THR A 348 -18.57 17.73 -6.98
C THR A 348 -17.29 16.91 -7.05
N ARG A 349 -17.25 15.84 -6.26
CA ARG A 349 -16.17 14.84 -6.30
C ARG A 349 -16.39 13.91 -7.49
N HIS A 350 -15.32 13.71 -8.25
CA HIS A 350 -15.28 12.72 -9.33
C HIS A 350 -14.00 11.90 -9.27
N SER A 351 -14.11 10.65 -9.71
CA SER A 351 -12.96 9.76 -9.87
C SER A 351 -12.97 9.15 -11.26
N ALA A 352 -11.85 9.24 -11.95
CA ALA A 352 -11.63 8.63 -13.25
C ALA A 352 -10.60 7.50 -13.10
N GLU A 353 -10.84 6.39 -13.80
CA GLU A 353 -9.95 5.21 -13.77
C GLU A 353 -9.36 4.99 -15.17
N ASP A 354 -8.03 4.78 -15.24
CA ASP A 354 -7.36 4.42 -16.48
C ASP A 354 -6.11 3.57 -16.19
N ARG A 355 -5.49 3.06 -17.26
CA ARG A 355 -4.31 2.18 -17.17
C ARG A 355 -3.05 2.90 -16.75
N THR A 356 -2.97 4.20 -16.98
CA THR A 356 -1.83 5.03 -16.57
C THR A 356 -2.30 6.20 -15.73
N GLU A 357 -1.42 6.73 -14.89
CA GLU A 357 -1.69 7.89 -14.06
C GLU A 357 -2.11 9.10 -14.90
N GLY A 358 -1.33 9.42 -15.94
CA GLY A 358 -1.59 10.54 -16.83
C GLY A 358 -2.92 10.43 -17.56
N ALA A 359 -3.29 9.22 -18.02
CA ALA A 359 -4.57 8.99 -18.68
C ALA A 359 -5.74 9.11 -17.70
N ALA A 360 -5.60 8.63 -16.46
CA ALA A 360 -6.62 8.82 -15.43
C ALA A 360 -6.84 10.30 -15.11
N VAL A 361 -5.76 11.09 -14.98
CA VAL A 361 -5.82 12.55 -14.78
C VAL A 361 -6.49 13.22 -15.98
N LYS A 362 -6.13 12.84 -17.21
CA LYS A 362 -6.74 13.39 -18.43
C LYS A 362 -8.23 13.05 -18.54
N GLN A 363 -8.63 11.84 -18.18
CA GLN A 363 -10.05 11.48 -18.14
C GLN A 363 -10.82 12.31 -17.10
N TRP A 364 -10.24 12.55 -15.93
CA TRP A 364 -10.81 13.44 -14.95
C TRP A 364 -10.98 14.86 -15.50
N GLN A 365 -9.96 15.38 -16.18
CA GLN A 365 -10.00 16.70 -16.83
C GLN A 365 -11.11 16.77 -17.90
N ILE A 366 -11.19 15.78 -18.79
CA ILE A 366 -12.24 15.70 -19.81
C ILE A 366 -13.63 15.70 -19.18
N TRP A 367 -13.83 14.96 -18.11
CA TRP A 367 -15.09 14.97 -17.38
C TRP A 367 -15.42 16.35 -16.83
N ALA A 368 -14.46 17.05 -16.22
CA ALA A 368 -14.64 18.41 -15.70
C ALA A 368 -15.01 19.41 -16.81
N GLU A 369 -14.35 19.32 -17.98
CA GLU A 369 -14.61 20.17 -19.13
C GLU A 369 -15.99 19.89 -19.80
N TYR A 370 -16.45 18.64 -19.75
CA TYR A 370 -17.76 18.26 -20.32
C TYR A 370 -18.94 18.68 -19.43
N ARG A 371 -18.75 18.82 -18.16
CA ARG A 371 -19.82 19.16 -17.23
C ARG A 371 -20.33 20.58 -17.38
N ASP A 372 -19.53 21.50 -17.91
CA ASP A 372 -19.89 22.91 -18.12
C ASP A 372 -20.34 23.22 -19.56
N ARG A 373 -20.48 22.20 -20.40
CA ARG A 373 -21.10 22.31 -21.74
C ARG A 373 -22.54 21.87 -21.71
#